data_dad18b7f28f7e0c48f12502bf9d0d1ce
#
_entry.id   dad18b7f28f7e0c48f12502bf9d0d1ce
#
_cell.length_a   1.000
_cell.length_b   1.000
_cell.length_c   1.000
_cell.angle_alpha   90.00
_cell.angle_beta   90.00
_cell.angle_gamma   90.00
#
_symmetry.space_group_name_H-M   'P 1'
#
loop_
_entity.id
_entity.type
_entity.pdbx_description
1 polymer ?
#
loop_
_entity_poly.entity_id
_entity_poly.type
_entity_poly.pdbx_seq_one_letter_code
_entity_poly.pdbx_strand_id
1 'polypeptide(L)'
;MRAGIAGAGIMGRLLAFALHNAGWQVSLFDHSNENMNCSTAAAGLLSPFSELDKSILLISSLGQESITNCWPRIIGHLPESVYFQQSGSLVLCHPGDQAEWIHFSRRILNQLNQNNCVFQKLSHENLITLEPELTKFETAYYFPNEAHIDCQTLMVSLKKYLDSIGIPYIANTPVLSIKPGEINTKEQRYHFDVVFDCRGLGAQTIFPDLRGIRGELIWLHAPGVQLHRPIRLLHPRYSLYLVPRPGNLYLIGASEIEAEDFSPVSVRTTLELLTAVYYLHAGFDEARIIKMVTHCRPTLANHLPRIKFADGLIAVNGLYRHGYLIAPALAAEILRGVTSNYQHLNYPEFWESYCD
;
A
#
# COMPACT_ATOMS: atom_id res chain seq x y z
N MET A 1 3.37 -29.00 -3.42
CA MET A 1 4.65 -28.27 -3.36
C MET A 1 4.80 -27.62 -2.00
N ARG A 2 6.04 -27.46 -1.53
CA ARG A 2 6.38 -26.78 -0.27
C ARG A 2 6.99 -25.42 -0.56
N ALA A 3 6.45 -24.37 0.07
CA ALA A 3 6.89 -22.99 -0.09
C ALA A 3 7.42 -22.41 1.22
N GLY A 4 8.60 -21.81 1.17
CA GLY A 4 9.13 -20.99 2.26
C GLY A 4 9.03 -19.51 1.89
N ILE A 5 8.37 -18.70 2.72
CA ILE A 5 8.23 -17.26 2.50
C ILE A 5 9.00 -16.51 3.56
N ALA A 6 9.96 -15.69 3.17
CA ALA A 6 10.68 -14.80 4.05
C ALA A 6 10.10 -13.39 4.00
N GLY A 7 9.67 -12.88 5.16
CA GLY A 7 9.01 -11.58 5.32
C GLY A 7 7.49 -11.70 5.42
N ALA A 8 6.94 -11.38 6.59
CA ALA A 8 5.51 -11.42 6.90
C ALA A 8 4.83 -10.03 6.84
N GLY A 9 5.32 -9.15 5.98
CA GLY A 9 4.60 -7.96 5.56
C GLY A 9 3.38 -8.28 4.72
N ILE A 10 2.70 -7.26 4.17
CA ILE A 10 1.48 -7.45 3.38
C ILE A 10 1.72 -8.41 2.19
N MET A 11 2.84 -8.26 1.47
CA MET A 11 3.14 -9.11 0.31
C MET A 11 3.29 -10.58 0.70
N GLY A 12 4.10 -10.87 1.74
CA GLY A 12 4.32 -12.26 2.18
C GLY A 12 3.06 -12.94 2.71
N ARG A 13 2.22 -12.22 3.48
CA ARG A 13 0.94 -12.77 3.99
C ARG A 13 -0.07 -13.03 2.87
N LEU A 14 -0.16 -12.14 1.88
CA LEU A 14 -1.05 -12.35 0.73
C LEU A 14 -0.56 -13.47 -0.18
N LEU A 15 0.74 -13.60 -0.34
CA LEU A 15 1.33 -14.71 -1.08
C LEU A 15 1.11 -16.04 -0.34
N ALA A 16 1.26 -16.07 0.99
CA ALA A 16 0.94 -17.24 1.80
C ALA A 16 -0.53 -17.66 1.65
N PHE A 17 -1.45 -16.69 1.68
CA PHE A 17 -2.87 -16.90 1.41
C PHE A 17 -3.10 -17.50 0.01
N ALA A 18 -2.50 -16.93 -1.02
CA ALA A 18 -2.69 -17.37 -2.41
C ALA A 18 -2.15 -18.78 -2.64
N LEU A 19 -0.94 -19.07 -2.17
CA LEU A 19 -0.29 -20.39 -2.32
C LEU A 19 -1.03 -21.47 -1.54
N HIS A 20 -1.45 -21.19 -0.30
CA HIS A 20 -2.23 -22.15 0.49
C HIS A 20 -3.54 -22.52 -0.21
N ASN A 21 -4.27 -21.54 -0.73
CA ASN A 21 -5.52 -21.78 -1.45
C ASN A 21 -5.32 -22.53 -2.79
N ALA A 22 -4.09 -22.54 -3.32
CA ALA A 22 -3.69 -23.36 -4.45
C ALA A 22 -3.15 -24.76 -4.04
N GLY A 23 -3.28 -25.13 -2.75
CA GLY A 23 -2.91 -26.45 -2.24
C GLY A 23 -1.43 -26.63 -1.89
N TRP A 24 -0.66 -25.52 -1.72
CA TRP A 24 0.73 -25.60 -1.29
C TRP A 24 0.86 -25.70 0.22
N GLN A 25 1.88 -26.39 0.68
CA GLN A 25 2.32 -26.34 2.08
C GLN A 25 3.24 -25.13 2.25
N VAL A 26 2.80 -24.17 3.06
CA VAL A 26 3.49 -22.87 3.23
C VAL A 26 4.08 -22.77 4.63
N SER A 27 5.28 -22.20 4.74
CA SER A 27 5.88 -21.75 6.00
C SER A 27 6.28 -20.27 5.85
N LEU A 28 5.94 -19.44 6.84
CA LEU A 28 6.18 -18.00 6.81
C LEU A 28 7.19 -17.60 7.90
N PHE A 29 8.25 -16.90 7.51
CA PHE A 29 9.33 -16.45 8.38
C PHE A 29 9.30 -14.93 8.56
N ASP A 30 9.52 -14.45 9.80
CA ASP A 30 9.73 -13.04 10.05
C ASP A 30 10.78 -12.80 11.15
N HIS A 31 11.51 -11.71 11.03
CA HIS A 31 12.49 -11.27 12.00
C HIS A 31 11.87 -10.77 13.32
N SER A 32 10.61 -10.40 13.30
CA SER A 32 9.87 -9.84 14.44
C SER A 32 8.52 -10.52 14.60
N ASN A 33 8.07 -10.65 15.84
CA ASN A 33 6.68 -11.00 16.16
C ASN A 33 5.79 -9.75 16.30
N GLU A 34 6.38 -8.58 16.32
CA GLU A 34 5.67 -7.31 16.45
C GLU A 34 5.15 -6.84 15.10
N ASN A 35 3.91 -6.35 15.09
CA ASN A 35 3.30 -5.75 13.90
C ASN A 35 3.85 -4.32 13.63
N MET A 36 5.13 -4.10 13.86
CA MET A 36 5.85 -2.84 13.63
C MET A 36 6.66 -2.94 12.33
N ASN A 37 5.98 -2.86 11.19
CA ASN A 37 6.62 -2.88 9.88
C ASN A 37 5.98 -1.87 8.93
N CYS A 38 6.54 -1.68 7.75
CA CYS A 38 6.04 -0.74 6.76
C CYS A 38 4.56 -0.99 6.42
N SER A 39 4.11 -2.25 6.45
CA SER A 39 2.72 -2.60 6.15
C SER A 39 1.75 -2.12 7.23
N THR A 40 2.09 -2.24 8.52
CA THR A 40 1.23 -1.74 9.62
C THR A 40 1.28 -0.24 9.78
N ALA A 41 2.35 0.41 9.29
CA ALA A 41 2.49 1.86 9.29
C ALA A 41 1.72 2.54 8.15
N ALA A 42 1.27 1.81 7.14
CA ALA A 42 0.62 2.38 5.96
C ALA A 42 -0.77 2.97 6.25
N ALA A 43 -1.15 3.98 5.47
CA ALA A 43 -2.47 4.61 5.57
C ALA A 43 -3.60 3.82 4.92
N GLY A 44 -3.29 2.87 4.05
CA GLY A 44 -4.29 2.00 3.42
C GLY A 44 -5.12 2.67 2.34
N LEU A 45 -4.57 3.63 1.65
CA LEU A 45 -5.14 4.16 0.41
C LEU A 45 -5.06 3.13 -0.71
N LEU A 46 -6.16 2.97 -1.43
CA LEU A 46 -6.26 2.14 -2.63
C LEU A 46 -6.69 3.05 -3.77
N SER A 47 -5.73 3.82 -4.27
CA SER A 47 -5.93 4.95 -5.19
C SER A 47 -5.23 4.73 -6.52
N PRO A 48 -5.79 3.92 -7.42
CA PRO A 48 -5.16 3.62 -8.71
C PRO A 48 -5.08 4.82 -9.65
N PHE A 49 -5.99 5.78 -9.54
CA PHE A 49 -6.11 6.87 -10.50
C PHE A 49 -5.84 8.25 -9.92
N SER A 50 -6.26 8.55 -8.69
CA SER A 50 -6.02 9.86 -8.09
C SER A 50 -4.53 10.13 -7.79
N GLU A 51 -3.67 9.11 -7.86
CA GLU A 51 -2.21 9.22 -7.76
C GLU A 51 -1.48 8.99 -9.09
N LEU A 52 -2.20 8.89 -10.21
CA LEU A 52 -1.65 8.63 -11.54
C LEU A 52 -0.69 9.73 -12.03
N ASP A 53 -0.81 10.95 -11.50
CA ASP A 53 0.16 12.02 -11.76
C ASP A 53 1.59 11.71 -11.28
N LYS A 54 1.74 10.75 -10.38
CA LYS A 54 3.01 10.26 -9.80
C LYS A 54 3.24 8.77 -10.06
N SER A 55 2.45 8.14 -10.91
CA SER A 55 2.48 6.71 -11.20
C SER A 55 2.32 6.44 -12.70
N ILE A 56 2.15 5.20 -13.08
CA ILE A 56 1.92 4.77 -14.47
C ILE A 56 0.66 3.90 -14.55
N LEU A 57 0.05 3.83 -15.74
CA LEU A 57 -1.18 3.07 -16.00
C LEU A 57 -1.08 1.59 -15.61
N LEU A 58 0.10 0.98 -15.73
CA LEU A 58 0.32 -0.42 -15.36
C LEU A 58 0.05 -0.64 -13.85
N ILE A 59 0.49 0.28 -12.99
CA ILE A 59 0.19 0.26 -11.54
C ILE A 59 -1.31 0.47 -11.30
N SER A 60 -1.93 1.38 -12.05
CA SER A 60 -3.37 1.65 -11.94
C SER A 60 -4.21 0.42 -12.33
N SER A 61 -3.83 -0.28 -13.39
CA SER A 61 -4.51 -1.51 -13.85
C SER A 61 -4.42 -2.62 -12.81
N LEU A 62 -3.22 -2.86 -12.28
CA LEU A 62 -2.98 -3.83 -11.21
C LEU A 62 -3.74 -3.47 -9.92
N GLY A 63 -3.78 -2.17 -9.60
CA GLY A 63 -4.54 -1.63 -8.47
C GLY A 63 -6.05 -1.80 -8.62
N GLN A 64 -6.58 -1.54 -9.81
CA GLN A 64 -8.00 -1.74 -10.11
C GLN A 64 -8.39 -3.22 -9.99
N GLU A 65 -7.56 -4.13 -10.50
CA GLU A 65 -7.74 -5.58 -10.34
C GLU A 65 -7.76 -5.97 -8.85
N SER A 66 -6.85 -5.42 -8.06
CA SER A 66 -6.80 -5.65 -6.61
C SER A 66 -8.09 -5.22 -5.92
N ILE A 67 -8.60 -4.03 -6.22
CA ILE A 67 -9.82 -3.48 -5.60
C ILE A 67 -11.04 -4.29 -6.00
N THR A 68 -11.19 -4.59 -7.29
CA THR A 68 -12.40 -5.19 -7.84
C THR A 68 -12.49 -6.68 -7.57
N ASN A 69 -11.37 -7.40 -7.70
CA ASN A 69 -11.38 -8.87 -7.73
C ASN A 69 -10.71 -9.49 -6.51
N CYS A 70 -9.62 -8.90 -6.00
CA CYS A 70 -8.79 -9.57 -5.01
C CYS A 70 -9.23 -9.23 -3.58
N TRP A 71 -9.34 -7.95 -3.23
CA TRP A 71 -9.66 -7.53 -1.87
C TRP A 71 -11.00 -8.09 -1.37
N PRO A 72 -12.13 -8.03 -2.12
CA PRO A 72 -13.38 -8.59 -1.65
C PRO A 72 -13.28 -10.08 -1.33
N ARG A 73 -12.57 -10.84 -2.15
CA ARG A 73 -12.34 -12.27 -1.94
C ARG A 73 -11.48 -12.53 -0.70
N ILE A 74 -10.38 -11.80 -0.53
CA ILE A 74 -9.47 -11.95 0.62
C ILE A 74 -10.23 -11.64 1.91
N ILE A 75 -10.89 -10.49 1.98
CA ILE A 75 -11.63 -10.03 3.17
C ILE A 75 -12.75 -11.01 3.53
N GLY A 76 -13.42 -11.60 2.55
CA GLY A 76 -14.47 -12.60 2.76
C GLY A 76 -13.99 -13.89 3.44
N HIS A 77 -12.68 -14.17 3.48
CA HIS A 77 -12.11 -15.33 4.19
C HIS A 77 -11.64 -14.99 5.60
N LEU A 78 -11.54 -13.69 5.95
CA LEU A 78 -10.95 -13.30 7.23
C LEU A 78 -11.90 -13.55 8.39
N PRO A 79 -11.39 -14.01 9.55
CA PRO A 79 -12.21 -14.32 10.72
C PRO A 79 -12.78 -13.07 11.40
N GLU A 80 -12.17 -11.91 11.19
CA GLU A 80 -12.57 -10.65 11.78
C GLU A 80 -12.93 -9.64 10.71
N SER A 81 -13.95 -8.81 10.98
CA SER A 81 -14.33 -7.71 10.10
C SER A 81 -13.19 -6.72 9.95
N VAL A 82 -12.81 -6.44 8.71
CA VAL A 82 -11.82 -5.43 8.36
C VAL A 82 -12.54 -4.25 7.72
N TYR A 83 -12.23 -3.05 8.20
CA TYR A 83 -12.78 -1.84 7.61
C TYR A 83 -12.20 -1.65 6.21
N PHE A 84 -13.02 -1.94 5.21
CA PHE A 84 -12.75 -1.72 3.79
C PHE A 84 -13.93 -0.97 3.19
N GLN A 85 -13.66 0.17 2.58
CA GLN A 85 -14.69 1.01 1.97
C GLN A 85 -14.29 1.39 0.54
N GLN A 86 -15.15 1.07 -0.40
CA GLN A 86 -15.07 1.53 -1.79
C GLN A 86 -16.02 2.70 -1.98
N SER A 87 -15.71 3.82 -1.31
CA SER A 87 -16.52 5.05 -1.31
C SER A 87 -16.02 6.10 -2.32
N GLY A 88 -15.00 5.75 -3.08
CA GLY A 88 -14.27 6.71 -3.92
C GLY A 88 -13.34 7.59 -3.10
N SER A 89 -12.60 8.47 -3.80
CA SER A 89 -11.74 9.48 -3.21
C SER A 89 -11.94 10.84 -3.87
N LEU A 90 -11.52 11.89 -3.17
CA LEU A 90 -11.58 13.27 -3.67
C LEU A 90 -10.17 13.84 -3.82
N VAL A 91 -9.95 14.57 -4.90
CA VAL A 91 -8.78 15.44 -5.07
C VAL A 91 -9.26 16.89 -5.03
N LEU A 92 -8.71 17.64 -4.09
CA LEU A 92 -9.01 19.04 -3.84
C LEU A 92 -7.77 19.90 -4.08
N CYS A 93 -7.98 21.17 -4.35
CA CYS A 93 -6.93 22.15 -4.49
C CYS A 93 -7.32 23.43 -3.74
N HIS A 94 -6.34 24.08 -3.10
CA HIS A 94 -6.54 25.39 -2.53
C HIS A 94 -6.90 26.40 -3.64
N PRO A 95 -7.86 27.33 -3.45
CA PRO A 95 -8.18 28.35 -4.44
C PRO A 95 -6.99 29.16 -4.96
N GLY A 96 -5.96 29.36 -4.11
CA GLY A 96 -4.71 30.03 -4.51
C GLY A 96 -3.73 29.20 -5.30
N ASP A 97 -3.92 27.88 -5.41
CA ASP A 97 -2.97 26.93 -6.01
C ASP A 97 -3.46 26.39 -7.38
N GLN A 98 -4.09 27.23 -8.19
CA GLN A 98 -4.66 26.85 -9.51
C GLN A 98 -3.60 26.21 -10.44
N ALA A 99 -2.33 26.55 -10.31
CA ALA A 99 -1.26 25.94 -11.08
C ALA A 99 -1.15 24.43 -10.82
N GLU A 100 -1.25 23.99 -9.56
CA GLU A 100 -1.23 22.58 -9.18
C GLU A 100 -2.43 21.82 -9.73
N TRP A 101 -3.63 22.46 -9.72
CA TRP A 101 -4.82 21.91 -10.34
C TRP A 101 -4.66 21.65 -11.84
N ILE A 102 -4.09 22.63 -12.57
CA ILE A 102 -3.82 22.52 -13.99
C ILE A 102 -2.77 21.43 -14.28
N HIS A 103 -1.71 21.39 -13.49
CA HIS A 103 -0.67 20.38 -13.64
C HIS A 103 -1.20 18.96 -13.39
N PHE A 104 -1.95 18.76 -12.32
CA PHE A 104 -2.59 17.50 -12.01
C PHE A 104 -3.54 17.06 -13.13
N SER A 105 -4.43 17.94 -13.55
CA SER A 105 -5.41 17.67 -14.64
C SER A 105 -4.72 17.23 -15.92
N ARG A 106 -3.68 17.95 -16.35
CA ARG A 106 -2.92 17.63 -17.57
C ARG A 106 -2.22 16.27 -17.47
N ARG A 107 -1.58 15.97 -16.34
CA ARG A 107 -0.88 14.70 -16.16
C ARG A 107 -1.84 13.51 -16.23
N ILE A 108 -2.97 13.60 -15.56
CA ILE A 108 -3.99 12.53 -15.59
C ILE A 108 -4.59 12.38 -16.99
N LEU A 109 -5.02 13.47 -17.61
CA LEU A 109 -5.63 13.43 -18.94
C LEU A 109 -4.67 12.94 -20.03
N ASN A 110 -3.38 13.23 -19.92
CA ASN A 110 -2.37 12.73 -20.85
C ASN A 110 -2.14 11.22 -20.74
N GLN A 111 -2.36 10.63 -19.58
CA GLN A 111 -2.19 9.18 -19.37
C GLN A 111 -3.49 8.40 -19.65
N LEU A 112 -4.65 9.01 -19.36
CA LEU A 112 -5.95 8.41 -19.63
C LEU A 112 -6.38 8.73 -21.07
N ASN A 113 -6.58 7.72 -21.89
CA ASN A 113 -7.25 7.90 -23.16
C ASN A 113 -8.65 8.50 -22.89
N GLN A 114 -9.08 9.47 -23.73
CA GLN A 114 -10.30 10.30 -23.55
C GLN A 114 -11.61 9.52 -23.30
N ASN A 115 -11.62 8.21 -23.47
CA ASN A 115 -12.80 7.35 -23.33
C ASN A 115 -12.93 6.67 -21.95
N ASN A 116 -12.00 6.85 -21.03
CA ASN A 116 -12.07 6.23 -19.70
C ASN A 116 -12.58 7.24 -18.67
N CYS A 117 -13.88 7.20 -18.35
CA CYS A 117 -14.50 7.97 -17.27
C CYS A 117 -14.10 7.42 -15.89
N VAL A 118 -12.80 7.49 -15.55
CA VAL A 118 -12.29 7.02 -14.24
C VAL A 118 -12.49 8.06 -13.14
N PHE A 119 -12.81 9.30 -13.49
CA PHE A 119 -13.08 10.38 -12.54
C PHE A 119 -14.16 11.33 -13.06
N GLN A 120 -14.73 12.11 -12.13
CA GLN A 120 -15.72 13.14 -12.40
C GLN A 120 -15.23 14.47 -11.83
N LYS A 121 -15.36 15.56 -12.60
CA LYS A 121 -15.18 16.90 -12.06
C LYS A 121 -16.49 17.33 -11.41
N LEU A 122 -16.47 17.57 -10.11
CA LEU A 122 -17.62 18.04 -9.35
C LEU A 122 -17.66 19.56 -9.29
N SER A 123 -18.87 20.12 -9.42
CA SER A 123 -19.17 21.50 -9.01
C SER A 123 -19.27 21.59 -7.49
N HIS A 124 -19.30 22.79 -6.94
CA HIS A 124 -19.54 23.03 -5.53
C HIS A 124 -20.80 22.32 -5.01
N GLU A 125 -21.91 22.43 -5.69
CA GLU A 125 -23.18 21.82 -5.32
C GLU A 125 -23.08 20.29 -5.25
N ASN A 126 -22.46 19.65 -6.25
CA ASN A 126 -22.24 18.20 -6.26
C ASN A 126 -21.25 17.76 -5.17
N LEU A 127 -20.22 18.58 -4.90
CA LEU A 127 -19.25 18.31 -3.87
C LEU A 127 -19.89 18.32 -2.48
N ILE A 128 -20.67 19.35 -2.13
CA ILE A 128 -21.34 19.43 -0.82
C ILE A 128 -22.47 18.40 -0.67
N THR A 129 -23.07 17.95 -1.76
CA THR A 129 -23.99 16.80 -1.74
C THR A 129 -23.26 15.51 -1.35
N LEU A 130 -22.02 15.34 -1.82
CA LEU A 130 -21.20 14.16 -1.57
C LEU A 130 -20.50 14.20 -0.20
N GLU A 131 -19.95 15.36 0.19
CA GLU A 131 -19.27 15.66 1.45
C GLU A 131 -19.71 17.02 1.96
N PRO A 132 -20.76 17.08 2.79
CA PRO A 132 -21.40 18.35 3.20
C PRO A 132 -20.48 19.34 3.90
N GLU A 133 -19.41 18.87 4.53
CA GLU A 133 -18.48 19.72 5.28
C GLU A 133 -17.40 20.37 4.41
N LEU A 134 -17.30 20.05 3.13
CA LEU A 134 -16.29 20.63 2.22
C LEU A 134 -16.75 21.94 1.56
N THR A 135 -17.41 22.81 2.33
CA THR A 135 -18.03 24.06 1.85
C THR A 135 -17.07 25.12 1.32
N LYS A 136 -15.78 25.01 1.64
CA LYS A 136 -14.74 25.96 1.19
C LYS A 136 -14.32 25.75 -0.28
N PHE A 137 -14.61 24.58 -0.84
CA PHE A 137 -14.08 24.18 -2.14
C PHE A 137 -15.12 24.33 -3.25
N GLU A 138 -14.77 25.05 -4.30
CA GLU A 138 -15.64 25.31 -5.44
C GLU A 138 -15.71 24.11 -6.41
N THR A 139 -14.65 23.29 -6.44
CA THR A 139 -14.57 22.13 -7.33
C THR A 139 -13.73 21.02 -6.71
N ALA A 140 -13.99 19.79 -7.15
CA ALA A 140 -13.19 18.62 -6.84
C ALA A 140 -13.07 17.68 -8.05
N TYR A 141 -12.07 16.80 -8.05
CA TYR A 141 -12.12 15.58 -8.84
C TYR A 141 -12.52 14.41 -7.93
N TYR A 142 -13.54 13.68 -8.35
CA TYR A 142 -14.03 12.48 -7.66
C TYR A 142 -13.66 11.24 -8.44
N PHE A 143 -13.06 10.27 -7.78
CA PHE A 143 -12.63 8.97 -8.31
C PHE A 143 -13.49 7.87 -7.70
N PRO A 144 -14.62 7.47 -8.30
CA PRO A 144 -15.63 6.63 -7.67
C PRO A 144 -15.17 5.21 -7.37
N ASN A 145 -14.21 4.69 -8.13
CA ASN A 145 -13.75 3.30 -8.03
C ASN A 145 -12.59 3.09 -7.05
N GLU A 146 -12.19 4.15 -6.36
CA GLU A 146 -11.13 4.07 -5.35
C GLU A 146 -11.67 3.61 -4.01
N ALA A 147 -10.78 3.06 -3.20
CA ALA A 147 -11.12 2.48 -1.90
C ALA A 147 -10.07 2.83 -0.84
N HIS A 148 -10.37 2.46 0.40
CA HIS A 148 -9.41 2.47 1.48
C HIS A 148 -9.66 1.32 2.46
N ILE A 149 -8.58 0.89 3.14
CA ILE A 149 -8.60 -0.27 4.03
C ILE A 149 -7.85 0.04 5.32
N ASP A 150 -8.31 -0.48 6.44
CA ASP A 150 -7.56 -0.42 7.69
C ASP A 150 -6.44 -1.46 7.70
N CYS A 151 -5.21 -0.95 7.53
CA CYS A 151 -4.02 -1.80 7.45
C CYS A 151 -3.73 -2.53 8.76
N GLN A 152 -4.01 -1.93 9.91
CA GLN A 152 -3.69 -2.53 11.21
C GLN A 152 -4.61 -3.72 11.51
N THR A 153 -5.92 -3.51 11.37
CA THR A 153 -6.89 -4.60 11.56
C THR A 153 -6.74 -5.68 10.51
N LEU A 154 -6.46 -5.31 9.26
CA LEU A 154 -6.19 -6.28 8.18
C LEU A 154 -4.98 -7.16 8.51
N MET A 155 -3.85 -6.57 8.90
CA MET A 155 -2.64 -7.35 9.20
C MET A 155 -2.85 -8.31 10.36
N VAL A 156 -3.59 -7.90 11.40
CA VAL A 156 -3.96 -8.76 12.52
C VAL A 156 -4.88 -9.90 12.05
N SER A 157 -5.92 -9.58 11.30
CA SER A 157 -6.90 -10.56 10.82
C SER A 157 -6.29 -11.56 9.82
N LEU A 158 -5.40 -11.11 8.92
CA LEU A 158 -4.62 -12.00 8.06
C LEU A 158 -3.76 -12.97 8.87
N LYS A 159 -3.07 -12.50 9.92
CA LYS A 159 -2.28 -13.39 10.78
C LYS A 159 -3.17 -14.45 11.41
N LYS A 160 -4.28 -14.06 12.03
CA LYS A 160 -5.23 -14.99 12.65
C LYS A 160 -5.78 -16.00 11.64
N TYR A 161 -6.07 -15.57 10.43
CA TYR A 161 -6.49 -16.46 9.36
C TYR A 161 -5.41 -17.49 9.03
N LEU A 162 -4.17 -17.05 8.78
CA LEU A 162 -3.06 -17.94 8.45
C LEU A 162 -2.77 -18.94 9.59
N ASP A 163 -2.84 -18.50 10.83
CA ASP A 163 -2.72 -19.36 12.02
C ASP A 163 -3.86 -20.41 12.06
N SER A 164 -5.11 -20.00 11.77
CA SER A 164 -6.29 -20.87 11.82
C SER A 164 -6.28 -21.98 10.76
N ILE A 165 -5.65 -21.74 9.63
CA ILE A 165 -5.46 -22.74 8.55
C ILE A 165 -4.16 -23.53 8.69
N GLY A 166 -3.44 -23.36 9.80
CA GLY A 166 -2.27 -24.17 10.15
C GLY A 166 -1.00 -23.82 9.40
N ILE A 167 -0.84 -22.61 8.87
CA ILE A 167 0.41 -22.15 8.28
C ILE A 167 1.42 -21.86 9.40
N PRO A 168 2.58 -22.56 9.45
CA PRO A 168 3.63 -22.27 10.42
C PRO A 168 4.14 -20.84 10.26
N TYR A 169 3.98 -20.02 11.31
CA TYR A 169 4.54 -18.68 11.41
C TYR A 169 5.76 -18.70 12.32
N ILE A 170 6.95 -18.62 11.73
CA ILE A 170 8.25 -18.71 12.40
C ILE A 170 8.72 -17.28 12.69
N ALA A 171 8.20 -16.73 13.79
CA ALA A 171 8.48 -15.37 14.24
C ALA A 171 9.83 -15.26 14.97
N ASN A 172 10.31 -14.03 15.15
CA ASN A 172 11.59 -13.72 15.81
C ASN A 172 12.79 -14.47 15.22
N THR A 173 12.69 -14.81 13.92
CA THR A 173 13.69 -15.62 13.23
C THR A 173 14.26 -14.84 12.04
N PRO A 174 15.32 -14.05 12.26
CA PRO A 174 15.98 -13.35 11.18
C PRO A 174 16.51 -14.31 10.11
N VAL A 175 16.09 -14.10 8.88
CA VAL A 175 16.60 -14.82 7.72
C VAL A 175 17.95 -14.21 7.32
N LEU A 176 19.03 -14.98 7.48
CA LEU A 176 20.39 -14.53 7.21
C LEU A 176 20.71 -14.54 5.70
N SER A 177 20.29 -15.60 5.01
CA SER A 177 20.47 -15.70 3.57
C SER A 177 19.38 -16.54 2.93
N ILE A 178 19.14 -16.29 1.66
CA ILE A 178 18.19 -17.02 0.82
C ILE A 178 18.95 -17.52 -0.42
N LYS A 179 18.70 -18.77 -0.77
CA LYS A 179 19.16 -19.39 -2.03
C LYS A 179 17.99 -20.15 -2.65
N PRO A 180 18.08 -20.54 -3.92
CA PRO A 180 17.10 -21.42 -4.52
C PRO A 180 16.81 -22.64 -3.63
N GLY A 181 15.54 -22.82 -3.24
CA GLY A 181 15.09 -23.90 -2.37
C GLY A 181 15.53 -23.84 -0.91
N GLU A 182 16.26 -22.80 -0.45
CA GLU A 182 16.83 -22.75 0.89
C GLU A 182 16.59 -21.39 1.60
N ILE A 183 16.10 -21.45 2.83
CA ILE A 183 16.10 -20.33 3.78
C ILE A 183 17.07 -20.66 4.92
N ASN A 184 18.05 -19.79 5.15
CA ASN A 184 19.05 -19.95 6.17
C ASN A 184 18.81 -18.97 7.32
N THR A 185 18.66 -19.49 8.52
CA THR A 185 18.50 -18.73 9.78
C THR A 185 19.71 -18.94 10.68
N LYS A 186 19.72 -18.33 11.85
CA LYS A 186 20.76 -18.55 12.84
C LYS A 186 20.70 -19.97 13.43
N GLU A 187 19.48 -20.51 13.59
CA GLU A 187 19.23 -21.79 14.24
C GLU A 187 19.47 -22.96 13.28
N GLN A 188 18.96 -22.88 12.06
CA GLN A 188 19.04 -23.98 11.09
C GLN A 188 18.76 -23.53 9.64
N ARG A 189 18.94 -24.49 8.73
CA ARG A 189 18.56 -24.36 7.31
C ARG A 189 17.24 -25.06 7.06
N TYR A 190 16.37 -24.40 6.30
CA TYR A 190 15.09 -24.95 5.88
C TYR A 190 15.09 -25.15 4.38
N HIS A 191 14.54 -26.28 3.91
CA HIS A 191 14.49 -26.64 2.51
C HIS A 191 13.04 -26.68 2.00
N PHE A 192 12.81 -26.08 0.85
CA PHE A 192 11.53 -25.96 0.18
C PHE A 192 11.68 -26.27 -1.31
N ASP A 193 10.56 -26.54 -1.99
CA ASP A 193 10.56 -26.64 -3.45
C ASP A 193 10.77 -25.25 -4.08
N VAL A 194 10.17 -24.20 -3.49
CA VAL A 194 10.35 -22.80 -3.89
C VAL A 194 10.44 -21.91 -2.65
N VAL A 195 11.35 -20.97 -2.68
CA VAL A 195 11.49 -19.90 -1.67
C VAL A 195 11.04 -18.59 -2.26
N PHE A 196 10.30 -17.81 -1.44
CA PHE A 196 9.82 -16.46 -1.80
C PHE A 196 10.46 -15.44 -0.87
N ASP A 197 11.18 -14.46 -1.44
CA ASP A 197 11.73 -13.33 -0.69
C ASP A 197 10.80 -12.11 -0.76
N CYS A 198 10.14 -11.82 0.36
CA CYS A 198 9.23 -10.69 0.57
C CYS A 198 9.71 -9.76 1.70
N ARG A 199 11.02 -9.74 2.03
CA ARG A 199 11.58 -9.08 3.21
C ARG A 199 11.63 -7.55 3.14
N GLY A 200 11.10 -6.92 2.09
CA GLY A 200 11.19 -5.48 1.94
C GLY A 200 12.65 -5.01 1.96
N LEU A 201 13.01 -4.05 2.81
CA LEU A 201 14.41 -3.55 2.89
C LEU A 201 15.44 -4.63 3.24
N GLY A 202 15.05 -5.76 3.82
CA GLY A 202 15.93 -6.90 4.08
C GLY A 202 16.38 -7.67 2.83
N ALA A 203 15.90 -7.33 1.63
CA ALA A 203 16.22 -8.01 0.37
C ALA A 203 17.27 -7.27 -0.49
N GLN A 204 18.06 -6.37 0.08
CA GLN A 204 19.07 -5.58 -0.66
C GLN A 204 20.11 -6.44 -1.37
N THR A 205 20.40 -7.64 -0.87
CA THR A 205 21.32 -8.58 -1.53
C THR A 205 20.80 -9.08 -2.88
N ILE A 206 19.48 -9.20 -3.03
CA ILE A 206 18.81 -9.60 -4.29
C ILE A 206 18.50 -8.38 -5.15
N PHE A 207 18.22 -7.23 -4.54
CA PHE A 207 17.89 -5.98 -5.20
C PHE A 207 18.91 -4.89 -4.79
N PRO A 208 20.04 -4.76 -5.48
CA PRO A 208 21.10 -3.81 -5.10
C PRO A 208 20.68 -2.33 -5.17
N ASP A 209 19.67 -2.00 -6.00
CA ASP A 209 19.09 -0.67 -6.14
C ASP A 209 17.95 -0.38 -5.15
N LEU A 210 17.67 -1.32 -4.23
CA LEU A 210 16.64 -1.17 -3.21
C LEU A 210 17.07 -0.17 -2.14
N ARG A 211 16.20 0.80 -1.86
CA ARG A 211 16.39 1.83 -0.84
C ARG A 211 15.11 2.11 -0.06
N GLY A 212 15.26 2.70 1.11
CA GLY A 212 14.16 3.15 1.94
C GLY A 212 13.78 4.59 1.63
N ILE A 213 12.49 4.85 1.36
CA ILE A 213 11.94 6.22 1.34
C ILE A 213 11.10 6.42 2.58
N ARG A 214 11.56 7.34 3.45
CA ARG A 214 10.92 7.68 4.71
C ARG A 214 9.54 8.30 4.48
N GLY A 215 8.55 7.79 5.21
CA GLY A 215 7.20 8.33 5.27
C GLY A 215 6.74 8.54 6.70
N GLU A 216 6.15 9.68 6.97
CA GLU A 216 5.67 10.09 8.27
C GLU A 216 4.17 10.35 8.21
N LEU A 217 3.43 9.84 9.21
CA LEU A 217 1.98 9.89 9.33
C LEU A 217 1.57 10.40 10.72
N ILE A 218 0.42 11.05 10.80
CA ILE A 218 -0.20 11.45 12.06
C ILE A 218 -1.61 10.87 12.12
N TRP A 219 -1.98 10.31 13.26
CA TRP A 219 -3.32 9.87 13.58
C TRP A 219 -4.00 10.93 14.42
N LEU A 220 -5.17 11.37 13.98
CA LEU A 220 -6.01 12.36 14.65
C LEU A 220 -7.32 11.73 15.09
N HIS A 221 -7.83 12.17 16.25
CA HIS A 221 -9.21 11.93 16.66
C HIS A 221 -9.95 13.26 16.62
N ALA A 222 -10.95 13.37 15.78
CA ALA A 222 -11.69 14.60 15.51
C ALA A 222 -13.21 14.34 15.49
N PRO A 223 -13.87 14.24 16.65
CA PRO A 223 -15.32 13.93 16.72
C PRO A 223 -16.22 14.99 16.09
N GLY A 224 -15.72 16.21 15.94
CA GLY A 224 -16.44 17.33 15.30
C GLY A 224 -16.32 17.34 13.77
N VAL A 225 -15.68 16.33 13.15
CA VAL A 225 -15.47 16.27 11.69
C VAL A 225 -16.16 15.03 11.13
N GLN A 226 -16.92 15.21 10.04
CA GLN A 226 -17.68 14.15 9.35
C GLN A 226 -17.25 14.06 7.88
N LEU A 227 -16.03 13.57 7.64
CA LEU A 227 -15.52 13.27 6.31
C LEU A 227 -15.47 11.75 6.11
N HIS A 228 -16.04 11.28 5.00
CA HIS A 228 -16.31 9.85 4.79
C HIS A 228 -15.39 9.18 3.76
N ARG A 229 -14.65 9.97 2.99
CA ARG A 229 -13.80 9.53 1.87
C ARG A 229 -12.36 9.97 2.06
N PRO A 230 -11.41 9.23 1.50
CA PRO A 230 -10.07 9.75 1.35
C PRO A 230 -10.06 11.05 0.56
N ILE A 231 -9.29 12.00 1.04
CA ILE A 231 -9.11 13.30 0.40
C ILE A 231 -7.62 13.50 0.14
N ARG A 232 -7.27 13.84 -1.10
CA ARG A 232 -5.95 14.33 -1.47
C ARG A 232 -6.04 15.84 -1.68
N LEU A 233 -5.26 16.62 -0.92
CA LEU A 233 -5.13 18.06 -1.11
C LEU A 233 -3.87 18.34 -1.94
N LEU A 234 -4.05 18.93 -3.11
CA LEU A 234 -2.94 19.39 -3.95
C LEU A 234 -2.34 20.65 -3.35
N HIS A 235 -1.02 20.65 -3.20
CA HIS A 235 -0.25 21.79 -2.70
C HIS A 235 1.16 21.75 -3.29
N PRO A 236 1.79 22.90 -3.64
CA PRO A 236 3.07 22.94 -4.36
C PRO A 236 4.26 22.42 -3.55
N ARG A 237 4.19 22.40 -2.23
CA ARG A 237 5.32 22.02 -1.35
C ARG A 237 5.21 20.62 -0.78
N TYR A 238 4.00 20.11 -0.55
CA TYR A 238 3.77 18.82 0.09
C TYR A 238 2.52 18.13 -0.47
N SER A 239 2.47 16.83 -0.32
CA SER A 239 1.30 16.03 -0.65
C SER A 239 0.58 15.68 0.63
N LEU A 240 -0.64 16.17 0.81
CA LEU A 240 -1.49 15.74 1.91
C LEU A 240 -2.53 14.75 1.39
N TYR A 241 -2.67 13.64 2.08
CA TYR A 241 -3.89 12.86 2.06
C TYR A 241 -4.46 12.76 3.47
N LEU A 242 -5.78 12.72 3.53
CA LEU A 242 -6.56 12.46 4.74
C LEU A 242 -7.37 11.19 4.49
N VAL A 243 -7.32 10.24 5.42
CA VAL A 243 -8.00 8.94 5.28
C VAL A 243 -8.86 8.71 6.51
N PRO A 244 -10.20 8.69 6.38
CA PRO A 244 -11.10 8.45 7.50
C PRO A 244 -11.05 6.99 7.96
N ARG A 245 -11.33 6.82 9.26
CA ARG A 245 -11.46 5.53 9.94
C ARG A 245 -12.66 5.53 10.88
N PRO A 246 -13.19 4.36 11.29
CA PRO A 246 -14.22 4.29 12.31
C PRO A 246 -13.81 5.00 13.60
N GLY A 247 -14.80 5.54 14.32
CA GLY A 247 -14.57 6.21 15.60
C GLY A 247 -13.98 7.60 15.47
N ASN A 248 -14.31 8.34 14.40
CA ASN A 248 -13.83 9.71 14.15
C ASN A 248 -12.29 9.81 14.12
N LEU A 249 -11.63 8.74 13.71
CA LEU A 249 -10.19 8.72 13.53
C LEU A 249 -9.85 9.08 12.08
N TYR A 250 -8.77 9.82 11.93
CA TYR A 250 -8.25 10.26 10.63
C TYR A 250 -6.75 10.05 10.58
N LEU A 251 -6.28 9.48 9.48
CA LEU A 251 -4.85 9.44 9.17
C LEU A 251 -4.53 10.56 8.22
N ILE A 252 -3.53 11.35 8.54
CA ILE A 252 -2.98 12.37 7.65
C ILE A 252 -1.53 12.04 7.30
N GLY A 253 -1.18 12.26 6.05
CA GLY A 253 0.16 11.96 5.53
C GLY A 253 0.32 12.36 4.07
N ALA A 254 1.43 12.06 3.51
CA ALA A 254 2.63 11.60 4.15
C ALA A 254 3.84 12.35 3.60
N SER A 255 4.87 12.44 4.44
CA SER A 255 6.16 12.88 3.92
C SER A 255 6.74 11.86 2.93
N GLU A 256 7.63 12.32 2.08
CA GLU A 256 8.33 11.53 1.08
C GLU A 256 9.79 12.02 1.07
N ILE A 257 10.60 11.40 1.94
CA ILE A 257 11.96 11.84 2.21
C ILE A 257 12.92 10.74 1.75
N GLU A 258 13.84 11.08 0.86
CA GLU A 258 14.89 10.19 0.34
C GLU A 258 15.94 9.90 1.44
N ALA A 259 15.54 9.13 2.44
CA ALA A 259 16.39 8.70 3.54
C ALA A 259 15.85 7.40 4.14
N GLU A 260 16.75 6.49 4.47
CA GLU A 260 16.45 5.30 5.27
C GLU A 260 16.65 5.63 6.76
N ASP A 261 15.68 6.33 7.34
CA ASP A 261 15.70 6.82 8.71
C ASP A 261 14.39 6.48 9.42
N PHE A 262 14.49 5.75 10.53
CA PHE A 262 13.39 5.27 11.35
C PHE A 262 13.18 6.11 12.62
N SER A 263 13.88 7.24 12.77
CA SER A 263 13.71 8.16 13.89
C SER A 263 12.28 8.71 13.98
N PRO A 264 11.84 9.26 15.11
CA PRO A 264 10.50 9.84 15.27
C PRO A 264 10.18 10.92 14.23
N VAL A 265 8.88 11.20 14.05
CA VAL A 265 8.36 12.22 13.11
C VAL A 265 9.02 13.57 13.35
N SER A 266 9.42 14.23 12.28
CA SER A 266 10.11 15.52 12.33
C SER A 266 9.14 16.68 12.66
N VAL A 267 9.67 17.74 13.28
CA VAL A 267 8.92 18.97 13.50
C VAL A 267 8.43 19.57 12.19
N ARG A 268 9.24 19.53 11.15
CA ARG A 268 8.90 20.03 9.81
C ARG A 268 7.65 19.34 9.27
N THR A 269 7.66 18.00 9.18
CA THR A 269 6.51 17.24 8.68
C THR A 269 5.27 17.44 9.54
N THR A 270 5.44 17.50 10.86
CA THR A 270 4.33 17.79 11.79
C THR A 270 3.65 19.12 11.46
N LEU A 271 4.42 20.19 11.30
CA LEU A 271 3.89 21.50 10.94
C LEU A 271 3.21 21.50 9.57
N GLU A 272 3.82 20.87 8.56
CA GLU A 272 3.27 20.80 7.22
C GLU A 272 1.92 20.05 7.19
N LEU A 273 1.85 18.87 7.81
CA LEU A 273 0.63 18.05 7.81
C LEU A 273 -0.49 18.68 8.67
N LEU A 274 -0.17 19.18 9.86
CA LEU A 274 -1.17 19.82 10.74
C LEU A 274 -1.69 21.11 10.14
N THR A 275 -0.85 21.93 9.52
CA THR A 275 -1.30 23.16 8.83
C THR A 275 -2.22 22.80 7.66
N ALA A 276 -1.88 21.79 6.88
CA ALA A 276 -2.67 21.39 5.73
C ALA A 276 -4.05 20.83 6.13
N VAL A 277 -4.13 20.01 7.17
CA VAL A 277 -5.40 19.46 7.62
C VAL A 277 -6.27 20.52 8.31
N TYR A 278 -5.68 21.42 9.07
CA TYR A 278 -6.37 22.59 9.64
C TYR A 278 -6.98 23.47 8.54
N TYR A 279 -6.21 23.68 7.46
CA TYR A 279 -6.73 24.38 6.30
C TYR A 279 -7.87 23.63 5.61
N LEU A 280 -7.74 22.30 5.49
CA LEU A 280 -8.75 21.47 4.83
C LEU A 280 -10.12 21.62 5.50
N HIS A 281 -10.16 21.53 6.83
CA HIS A 281 -11.39 21.63 7.59
C HIS A 281 -11.14 22.20 9.00
N ALA A 282 -11.86 23.28 9.36
CA ALA A 282 -11.66 23.98 10.64
C ALA A 282 -11.93 23.11 11.88
N GLY A 283 -12.78 22.08 11.77
CA GLY A 283 -13.04 21.15 12.88
C GLY A 283 -11.83 20.32 13.32
N PHE A 284 -10.71 20.37 12.58
CA PHE A 284 -9.46 19.76 13.02
C PHE A 284 -8.66 20.64 14.00
N ASP A 285 -9.06 21.87 14.26
CA ASP A 285 -8.39 22.77 15.21
C ASP A 285 -8.34 22.19 16.63
N GLU A 286 -9.40 21.49 17.05
CA GLU A 286 -9.52 20.83 18.35
C GLU A 286 -9.25 19.30 18.28
N ALA A 287 -8.80 18.77 17.15
CA ALA A 287 -8.47 17.36 17.02
C ALA A 287 -7.33 16.96 17.97
N ARG A 288 -7.39 15.73 18.46
CA ARG A 288 -6.34 15.19 19.33
C ARG A 288 -5.37 14.33 18.51
N ILE A 289 -4.09 14.60 18.66
CA ILE A 289 -3.04 13.77 18.07
C ILE A 289 -2.94 12.48 18.89
N ILE A 290 -3.30 11.35 18.27
CA ILE A 290 -3.32 10.05 18.94
C ILE A 290 -1.97 9.37 18.88
N LYS A 291 -1.33 9.42 17.71
CA LYS A 291 0.02 8.90 17.51
C LYS A 291 0.65 9.48 16.26
N MET A 292 1.96 9.44 16.23
CA MET A 292 2.79 9.74 15.06
C MET A 292 3.56 8.48 14.67
N VAL A 293 3.66 8.21 13.38
CA VAL A 293 4.26 6.97 12.87
C VAL A 293 5.26 7.31 11.77
N THR A 294 6.42 6.68 11.86
CA THR A 294 7.47 6.75 10.83
C THR A 294 7.79 5.36 10.33
N HIS A 295 7.96 5.21 9.04
CA HIS A 295 8.53 4.00 8.46
C HIS A 295 9.13 4.28 7.07
N CYS A 296 10.02 3.38 6.60
CA CYS A 296 10.62 3.47 5.28
C CYS A 296 9.93 2.52 4.30
N ARG A 297 9.55 3.06 3.14
CA ARG A 297 8.94 2.30 2.04
C ARG A 297 10.05 1.65 1.20
N PRO A 298 10.05 0.32 1.01
CA PRO A 298 10.98 -0.35 0.10
C PRO A 298 10.74 0.11 -1.35
N THR A 299 11.76 0.71 -1.96
CA THR A 299 11.63 1.38 -3.25
C THR A 299 12.80 1.02 -4.16
N LEU A 300 12.52 0.69 -5.42
CA LEU A 300 13.51 0.52 -6.47
C LEU A 300 13.74 1.83 -7.24
N ALA A 301 14.81 1.89 -8.02
CA ALA A 301 15.23 3.12 -8.70
C ALA A 301 14.14 3.74 -9.61
N ASN A 302 13.35 2.91 -10.26
CA ASN A 302 12.26 3.33 -11.17
C ASN A 302 10.89 3.46 -10.49
N HIS A 303 10.79 3.26 -9.16
CA HIS A 303 9.55 3.25 -8.37
C HIS A 303 8.52 2.20 -8.80
N LEU A 304 8.93 1.17 -9.55
CA LEU A 304 8.06 0.07 -9.98
C LEU A 304 8.40 -1.22 -9.23
N PRO A 305 7.41 -2.10 -8.99
CA PRO A 305 7.69 -3.39 -8.42
C PRO A 305 8.51 -4.24 -9.39
N ARG A 306 9.29 -5.17 -8.83
CA ARG A 306 10.08 -6.12 -9.61
C ARG A 306 9.94 -7.49 -8.98
N ILE A 307 9.79 -8.50 -9.84
CA ILE A 307 9.77 -9.91 -9.48
C ILE A 307 11.01 -10.54 -10.14
N LYS A 308 11.99 -10.91 -9.34
CA LYS A 308 13.14 -11.70 -9.79
C LYS A 308 12.85 -13.18 -9.59
N PHE A 309 13.17 -14.00 -10.59
CA PHE A 309 12.92 -15.42 -10.52
C PHE A 309 14.10 -16.25 -11.02
N ALA A 310 14.34 -17.36 -10.35
CA ALA A 310 15.21 -18.44 -10.74
C ALA A 310 14.53 -19.76 -10.35
N ASP A 311 15.04 -20.88 -10.81
CA ASP A 311 14.53 -22.18 -10.38
C ASP A 311 14.67 -22.30 -8.83
N GLY A 312 13.56 -22.57 -8.16
CA GLY A 312 13.48 -22.64 -6.69
C GLY A 312 13.54 -21.30 -5.93
N LEU A 313 13.57 -20.13 -6.60
CA LEU A 313 13.61 -18.82 -5.94
C LEU A 313 12.77 -17.77 -6.68
N ILE A 314 11.93 -17.07 -5.93
CA ILE A 314 11.24 -15.87 -6.41
C ILE A 314 11.41 -14.76 -5.37
N ALA A 315 11.83 -13.58 -5.79
CA ALA A 315 11.92 -12.41 -4.94
C ALA A 315 11.05 -11.28 -5.49
N VAL A 316 10.27 -10.63 -4.63
CA VAL A 316 9.39 -9.53 -5.00
C VAL A 316 9.62 -8.33 -4.11
N ASN A 317 9.84 -7.16 -4.72
CA ASN A 317 10.11 -5.93 -4.00
C ASN A 317 9.72 -4.67 -4.80
N GLY A 318 9.94 -3.49 -4.19
CA GLY A 318 9.71 -2.21 -4.86
C GLY A 318 8.25 -1.79 -4.94
N LEU A 319 7.37 -2.31 -4.07
CA LEU A 319 5.96 -1.92 -4.05
C LEU A 319 5.77 -0.45 -3.64
N TYR A 320 6.77 0.16 -3.03
CA TYR A 320 6.85 1.57 -2.66
C TYR A 320 5.61 2.05 -1.89
N ARG A 321 4.93 3.08 -2.40
CA ARG A 321 3.71 3.67 -1.82
C ARG A 321 2.44 2.87 -2.16
N HIS A 322 2.53 1.95 -3.13
CA HIS A 322 1.40 1.20 -3.66
C HIS A 322 1.21 -0.19 -3.04
N GLY A 323 1.90 -0.50 -1.95
CA GLY A 323 1.92 -1.85 -1.36
C GLY A 323 0.53 -2.47 -1.21
N TYR A 324 -0.41 -1.80 -0.55
CA TYR A 324 -1.78 -2.31 -0.38
C TYR A 324 -2.59 -2.27 -1.68
N LEU A 325 -2.30 -1.32 -2.55
CA LEU A 325 -2.99 -1.21 -3.84
C LEU A 325 -2.70 -2.41 -4.73
N ILE A 326 -1.42 -2.82 -4.83
CA ILE A 326 -1.02 -3.79 -5.85
C ILE A 326 -0.67 -5.19 -5.31
N ALA A 327 -0.37 -5.35 -4.01
CA ALA A 327 0.07 -6.64 -3.47
C ALA A 327 -0.92 -7.80 -3.69
N PRO A 328 -2.26 -7.63 -3.63
CA PRO A 328 -3.17 -8.73 -3.89
C PRO A 328 -3.09 -9.27 -5.32
N ALA A 329 -3.15 -8.38 -6.32
CA ALA A 329 -3.05 -8.79 -7.72
C ALA A 329 -1.64 -9.29 -8.07
N LEU A 330 -0.60 -8.71 -7.44
CA LEU A 330 0.77 -9.16 -7.61
C LEU A 330 0.99 -10.57 -7.01
N ALA A 331 0.35 -10.90 -5.89
CA ALA A 331 0.37 -12.25 -5.33
C ALA A 331 -0.32 -13.26 -6.25
N ALA A 332 -1.44 -12.87 -6.88
CA ALA A 332 -2.11 -13.69 -7.88
C ALA A 332 -1.26 -13.87 -9.14
N GLU A 333 -0.56 -12.84 -9.58
CA GLU A 333 0.38 -12.89 -10.71
C GLU A 333 1.57 -13.81 -10.43
N ILE A 334 2.15 -13.73 -9.22
CA ILE A 334 3.24 -14.63 -8.82
C ILE A 334 2.76 -16.10 -8.80
N LEU A 335 1.59 -16.36 -8.21
CA LEU A 335 1.01 -17.71 -8.23
C LEU A 335 0.81 -18.21 -9.67
N ARG A 336 0.28 -17.37 -10.56
CA ARG A 336 0.10 -17.68 -11.99
C ARG A 336 1.43 -18.03 -12.66
N GLY A 337 2.45 -17.19 -12.45
CA GLY A 337 3.79 -17.42 -12.99
C GLY A 337 4.34 -18.77 -12.62
N VAL A 338 4.32 -19.10 -11.33
CA VAL A 338 4.85 -20.38 -10.83
C VAL A 338 4.06 -21.59 -11.35
N THR A 339 2.73 -21.50 -11.33
CA THR A 339 1.87 -22.63 -11.76
C THR A 339 1.88 -22.86 -13.26
N SER A 340 2.16 -21.82 -14.06
CA SER A 340 2.27 -21.91 -15.52
C SER A 340 3.69 -22.11 -16.03
N ASN A 341 4.67 -22.30 -15.14
CA ASN A 341 6.08 -22.29 -15.48
C ASN A 341 6.48 -21.04 -16.29
N TYR A 342 5.98 -19.87 -15.84
CA TYR A 342 6.22 -18.53 -16.38
C TYR A 342 5.74 -18.29 -17.82
N GLN A 343 4.89 -19.17 -18.36
CA GLN A 343 4.39 -19.06 -19.74
C GLN A 343 3.18 -18.16 -19.92
N HIS A 344 2.41 -17.92 -18.84
CA HIS A 344 1.16 -17.17 -18.88
C HIS A 344 1.16 -16.04 -17.83
N LEU A 345 1.89 -14.97 -18.14
CA LEU A 345 1.99 -13.79 -17.29
C LEU A 345 1.03 -12.70 -17.78
N ASN A 346 0.31 -12.06 -16.86
CA ASN A 346 -0.53 -10.89 -17.18
C ASN A 346 0.29 -9.60 -17.18
N TYR A 347 1.35 -9.55 -16.36
CA TYR A 347 2.20 -8.39 -16.14
C TYR A 347 3.69 -8.76 -16.33
N PRO A 348 4.10 -9.19 -17.54
CA PRO A 348 5.46 -9.63 -17.81
C PRO A 348 6.50 -8.52 -17.57
N GLU A 349 6.09 -7.25 -17.59
CA GLU A 349 6.95 -6.09 -17.37
C GLU A 349 7.57 -6.06 -15.98
N PHE A 350 6.98 -6.74 -14.99
CA PHE A 350 7.53 -6.82 -13.64
C PHE A 350 8.50 -7.98 -13.45
N TRP A 351 8.59 -8.91 -14.40
CA TRP A 351 9.39 -10.11 -14.26
C TRP A 351 10.78 -9.97 -14.87
N GLU A 352 11.78 -10.44 -14.13
CA GLU A 352 13.19 -10.40 -14.50
C GLU A 352 13.86 -11.70 -14.06
N SER A 353 14.61 -12.34 -14.97
CA SER A 353 15.41 -13.51 -14.59
C SER A 353 16.49 -13.11 -13.59
N TYR A 354 16.60 -13.85 -12.51
CA TYR A 354 17.68 -13.70 -11.54
C TYR A 354 18.86 -14.55 -12.01
N CYS A 355 19.93 -13.88 -12.42
CA CYS A 355 21.23 -14.51 -12.70
C CYS A 355 22.15 -14.12 -11.53
N ASP A 356 22.75 -15.14 -10.90
CA ASP A 356 23.77 -14.94 -9.85
C ASP A 356 25.02 -14.24 -10.39
#